data_39a8653b799afff3cc0f0ed371dcd5a2
#
_entry.id   39a8653b799afff3cc0f0ed371dcd5a2
#
_cell.length_a   1.000
_cell.length_b   1.000
_cell.length_c   1.000
_cell.angle_alpha   90.00
_cell.angle_beta   90.00
_cell.angle_gamma   90.00
#
_symmetry.space_group_name_H-M   'P 1'
#
loop_
_entity.id
_entity.type
_entity.pdbx_description
1 polymer ?
#
loop_
_entity_poly.entity_id
_entity_poly.type
_entity_poly.pdbx_seq_one_letter_code
_entity_poly.pdbx_strand_id
1 'polypeptide(L)'
;MAAARASLLEVLTPTAYEHLATLNDRIVGGCQRVVDEHRLPAYALGIGAKGCVTFAREKVIDYETFKANQDPELSELAWLYNMNRGIFMTPGREEEWTLSVVHSLADVDRYVEVFAELAGELSAS
;
A
#
# COMPACT_ATOMS: atom_id res chain seq x y z
N MET A 1 7.65 14.67 25.13
CA MET A 1 6.48 14.30 25.99
C MET A 1 5.22 15.09 25.63
N ALA A 2 5.23 16.43 25.50
CA ALA A 2 4.03 17.22 25.15
C ALA A 2 3.42 16.86 23.79
N ALA A 3 4.21 16.74 22.73
CA ALA A 3 3.74 16.37 21.40
C ALA A 3 3.11 14.97 21.37
N ALA A 4 3.73 13.98 22.03
CA ALA A 4 3.14 12.64 22.11
C ALA A 4 1.80 12.63 22.84
N ARG A 5 1.68 13.42 23.91
CA ARG A 5 0.42 13.56 24.64
C ARG A 5 -0.67 14.19 23.77
N ALA A 6 -0.36 15.29 23.05
CA ALA A 6 -1.29 15.93 22.14
C ALA A 6 -1.76 14.97 21.04
N SER A 7 -0.82 14.24 20.41
CA SER A 7 -1.17 13.25 19.40
C SER A 7 -2.13 12.18 19.92
N LEU A 8 -1.88 11.64 21.12
CA LEU A 8 -2.71 10.58 21.69
C LEU A 8 -4.08 11.06 22.20
N LEU A 9 -4.17 12.29 22.67
CA LEU A 9 -5.41 12.80 23.27
C LEU A 9 -6.29 13.62 22.31
N GLU A 10 -5.67 14.25 21.32
CA GLU A 10 -6.37 15.23 20.48
C GLU A 10 -6.46 14.80 19.00
N VAL A 11 -5.53 13.98 18.53
CA VAL A 11 -5.48 13.55 17.10
C VAL A 11 -5.97 12.12 16.93
N LEU A 12 -5.46 11.16 17.71
CA LEU A 12 -5.79 9.73 17.59
C LEU A 12 -7.08 9.39 18.36
N THR A 13 -8.18 9.99 17.92
CA THR A 13 -9.52 9.74 18.45
C THR A 13 -10.14 8.47 17.84
N PRO A 14 -11.22 7.90 18.42
CA PRO A 14 -11.94 6.80 17.77
C PRO A 14 -12.35 7.10 16.32
N THR A 15 -12.83 8.32 16.04
CA THR A 15 -13.19 8.75 14.67
C THR A 15 -11.98 8.80 13.74
N ALA A 16 -10.80 9.18 14.24
CA ALA A 16 -9.57 9.13 13.45
C ALA A 16 -9.21 7.70 13.06
N TYR A 17 -9.36 6.73 13.96
CA TYR A 17 -9.14 5.32 13.65
C TYR A 17 -10.16 4.76 12.66
N GLU A 18 -11.43 5.14 12.76
CA GLU A 18 -12.46 4.78 11.77
C GLU A 18 -12.13 5.33 10.37
N HIS A 19 -11.69 6.59 10.32
CA HIS A 19 -11.24 7.21 9.08
C HIS A 19 -10.05 6.46 8.47
N LEU A 20 -9.01 6.16 9.24
CA LEU A 20 -7.84 5.42 8.80
C LEU A 20 -8.21 4.02 8.31
N ALA A 21 -9.10 3.30 9.01
CA ALA A 21 -9.59 1.99 8.58
C ALA A 21 -10.32 2.09 7.23
N THR A 22 -11.21 3.08 7.07
CA THR A 22 -11.94 3.33 5.82
C THR A 22 -10.97 3.57 4.64
N LEU A 23 -9.95 4.40 4.83
CA LEU A 23 -8.93 4.66 3.81
C LEU A 23 -8.15 3.38 3.48
N ASN A 24 -7.75 2.63 4.51
CA ASN A 24 -6.97 1.40 4.31
C ASN A 24 -7.77 0.31 3.59
N ASP A 25 -9.02 0.10 3.96
CA ASP A 25 -9.91 -0.84 3.26
C ASP A 25 -10.08 -0.46 1.79
N ARG A 26 -10.21 0.83 1.49
CA ARG A 26 -10.35 1.32 0.13
C ARG A 26 -9.09 1.08 -0.71
N ILE A 27 -7.90 1.38 -0.18
CA ILE A 27 -6.63 1.18 -0.91
C ILE A 27 -6.34 -0.31 -1.11
N VAL A 28 -6.50 -1.14 -0.07
CA VAL A 28 -6.33 -2.60 -0.16
C VAL A 28 -7.29 -3.20 -1.17
N GLY A 29 -8.58 -2.89 -1.08
CA GLY A 29 -9.59 -3.39 -2.01
C GLY A 29 -9.38 -2.88 -3.44
N GLY A 30 -8.92 -1.65 -3.60
CA GLY A 30 -8.55 -1.06 -4.89
C GLY A 30 -7.38 -1.80 -5.55
N CYS A 31 -6.29 -1.96 -4.82
CA CYS A 31 -5.11 -2.67 -5.31
C CYS A 31 -5.40 -4.15 -5.60
N GLN A 32 -6.19 -4.83 -4.75
CA GLN A 32 -6.54 -6.23 -5.01
C GLN A 32 -7.35 -6.39 -6.30
N ARG A 33 -8.30 -5.48 -6.58
CA ARG A 33 -9.03 -5.51 -7.88
C ARG A 33 -8.08 -5.37 -9.06
N VAL A 34 -7.11 -4.44 -8.99
CA VAL A 34 -6.11 -4.27 -10.05
C VAL A 34 -5.27 -5.54 -10.23
N VAL A 35 -4.82 -6.16 -9.14
CA VAL A 35 -4.10 -7.44 -9.18
C VAL A 35 -4.92 -8.52 -9.89
N ASP A 36 -6.20 -8.65 -9.54
CA ASP A 36 -7.08 -9.67 -10.10
C ASP A 36 -7.37 -9.41 -11.59
N GLU A 37 -7.66 -8.16 -11.97
CA GLU A 37 -7.93 -7.75 -13.35
C GLU A 37 -6.74 -8.00 -14.28
N HIS A 38 -5.55 -7.68 -13.82
CA HIS A 38 -4.30 -7.84 -14.58
C HIS A 38 -3.62 -9.20 -14.36
N ARG A 39 -4.15 -10.05 -13.48
CA ARG A 39 -3.59 -11.36 -13.13
C ARG A 39 -2.14 -11.29 -12.68
N LEU A 40 -1.80 -10.27 -11.93
CA LEU A 40 -0.44 -10.11 -11.42
C LEU A 40 -0.11 -11.19 -10.38
N PRO A 41 1.14 -11.65 -10.32
CA PRO A 41 1.61 -12.53 -9.25
C PRO A 41 1.84 -11.73 -7.95
N ALA A 42 0.77 -11.15 -7.42
CA ALA A 42 0.79 -10.23 -6.30
C ALA A 42 -0.51 -10.34 -5.51
N TYR A 43 -0.53 -9.75 -4.34
CA TYR A 43 -1.75 -9.52 -3.57
C TYR A 43 -1.61 -8.31 -2.66
N ALA A 44 -2.72 -7.66 -2.35
CA ALA A 44 -2.77 -6.54 -1.42
C ALA A 44 -3.16 -7.02 -0.03
N LEU A 45 -2.52 -6.48 0.98
CA LEU A 45 -2.86 -6.72 2.38
C LEU A 45 -2.71 -5.46 3.22
N GLY A 46 -3.46 -5.40 4.31
CA GLY A 46 -3.38 -4.26 5.22
C GLY A 46 -3.93 -4.57 6.60
N ILE A 47 -3.47 -3.79 7.56
CA ILE A 47 -3.95 -3.81 8.93
C ILE A 47 -3.91 -2.40 9.52
N GLY A 48 -5.03 -1.96 10.12
CA GLY A 48 -5.14 -0.62 10.70
C GLY A 48 -4.93 0.47 9.65
N ALA A 49 -3.84 1.22 9.76
CA ALA A 49 -3.47 2.31 8.84
C ALA A 49 -2.30 1.95 7.90
N LYS A 50 -1.89 0.69 7.87
CA LYS A 50 -0.76 0.20 7.08
C LYS A 50 -1.17 -0.89 6.13
N GLY A 51 -0.44 -1.00 5.03
CA GLY A 51 -0.60 -2.09 4.09
C GLY A 51 0.49 -2.08 3.03
N CYS A 52 0.44 -3.04 2.14
CA CYS A 52 1.34 -3.15 0.99
C CYS A 52 0.69 -3.95 -0.14
N VAL A 53 1.27 -3.83 -1.32
CA VAL A 53 1.11 -4.83 -2.38
C VAL A 53 2.35 -5.72 -2.33
N THR A 54 2.15 -7.00 -2.14
CA THR A 54 3.23 -7.98 -2.10
C THR A 54 3.34 -8.68 -3.45
N PHE A 55 4.46 -8.49 -4.14
CA PHE A 55 4.76 -9.19 -5.38
C PHE A 55 5.33 -10.57 -5.06
N ALA A 56 4.45 -11.53 -4.88
CA ALA A 56 4.78 -12.91 -4.57
C ALA A 56 3.78 -13.87 -5.23
N ARG A 57 4.26 -14.98 -5.76
CA ARG A 57 3.41 -15.99 -6.40
C ARG A 57 2.62 -16.82 -5.40
N GLU A 58 3.17 -16.99 -4.21
CA GLU A 58 2.59 -17.77 -3.13
C GLU A 58 2.29 -16.87 -1.93
N LYS A 59 1.31 -17.27 -1.13
CA LYS A 59 0.94 -16.51 0.06
C LYS A 59 2.09 -16.51 1.06
N VAL A 60 2.52 -15.31 1.43
CA VAL A 60 3.49 -15.10 2.50
C VAL A 60 2.82 -15.30 3.86
N ILE A 61 3.33 -16.20 4.67
CA ILE A 61 2.82 -16.51 6.01
C ILE A 61 3.85 -16.27 7.12
N ASP A 62 5.13 -16.20 6.73
CA ASP A 62 6.26 -15.95 7.63
C ASP A 62 7.43 -15.34 6.85
N TYR A 63 8.51 -15.04 7.55
CA TYR A 63 9.71 -14.44 6.95
C TYR A 63 10.38 -15.33 5.90
N GLU A 64 10.40 -16.64 6.09
CA GLU A 64 11.02 -17.56 5.14
C GLU A 64 10.23 -17.62 3.81
N THR A 65 8.91 -17.68 3.89
CA THR A 65 8.05 -17.63 2.69
C THR A 65 8.12 -16.27 2.00
N PHE A 66 8.21 -15.18 2.75
CA PHE A 66 8.45 -13.84 2.20
C PHE A 66 9.76 -13.81 1.40
N LYS A 67 10.86 -14.20 2.04
CA LYS A 67 12.20 -14.17 1.43
C LYS A 67 12.31 -15.05 0.19
N ALA A 68 11.62 -16.19 0.19
CA ALA A 68 11.65 -17.14 -0.93
C ALA A 68 10.83 -16.69 -2.15
N ASN A 69 9.77 -15.89 -1.94
CA ASN A 69 8.78 -15.59 -2.98
C ASN A 69 8.76 -14.13 -3.42
N GLN A 70 9.46 -13.22 -2.74
CA GLN A 70 9.50 -11.81 -3.12
C GLN A 70 10.21 -11.60 -4.46
N ASP A 71 9.74 -10.62 -5.21
CA ASP A 71 10.41 -10.09 -6.40
C ASP A 71 10.98 -8.70 -6.08
N PRO A 72 12.28 -8.60 -5.74
CA PRO A 72 12.88 -7.34 -5.34
C PRO A 72 13.02 -6.35 -6.50
N GLU A 73 13.18 -6.82 -7.74
CA GLU A 73 13.32 -5.96 -8.92
C GLU A 73 11.98 -5.31 -9.24
N LEU A 74 10.90 -6.07 -9.19
CA LEU A 74 9.54 -5.56 -9.40
C LEU A 74 9.11 -4.60 -8.29
N SER A 75 9.47 -4.90 -7.04
CA SER A 75 9.21 -4.01 -5.91
C SER A 75 9.93 -2.66 -6.05
N GLU A 76 11.20 -2.68 -6.48
CA GLU A 76 11.97 -1.45 -6.73
C GLU A 76 11.41 -0.66 -7.92
N LEU A 77 11.02 -1.36 -8.99
CA LEU A 77 10.38 -0.72 -10.15
C LEU A 77 9.08 -0.03 -9.74
N ALA A 78 8.23 -0.69 -8.98
CA ALA A 78 6.95 -0.15 -8.54
C ALA A 78 7.17 1.07 -7.60
N TRP A 79 8.17 1.04 -6.71
CA TRP A 79 8.56 2.19 -5.91
C TRP A 79 8.97 3.39 -6.78
N LEU A 80 9.87 3.19 -7.75
CA LEU A 80 10.30 4.25 -8.68
C LEU A 80 9.13 4.78 -9.52
N TYR A 81 8.24 3.91 -9.93
CA TYR A 81 7.04 4.26 -10.69
C TYR A 81 6.12 5.20 -9.92
N ASN A 82 5.87 4.88 -8.65
CA ASN A 82 5.11 5.72 -7.72
C ASN A 82 5.79 7.08 -7.51
N MET A 83 7.10 7.09 -7.24
CA MET A 83 7.87 8.32 -7.02
C MET A 83 7.81 9.27 -8.22
N ASN A 84 7.94 8.75 -9.43
CA ASN A 84 7.85 9.53 -10.66
C ASN A 84 6.45 10.12 -10.92
N ARG A 85 5.41 9.60 -10.24
CA ARG A 85 4.02 10.07 -10.34
C ARG A 85 3.56 10.87 -9.14
N GLY A 86 4.51 11.28 -8.29
CA GLY A 86 4.27 12.15 -7.15
C GLY A 86 3.73 11.43 -5.92
N ILE A 87 3.84 10.10 -5.86
CA ILE A 87 3.48 9.30 -4.69
C ILE A 87 4.74 8.92 -3.95
N PHE A 88 4.94 9.54 -2.78
CA PHE A 88 6.07 9.21 -1.93
C PHE A 88 5.77 7.97 -1.09
N MET A 89 6.52 6.89 -1.34
CA MET A 89 6.45 5.65 -0.61
C MET A 89 7.70 5.43 0.23
N THR A 90 7.58 4.65 1.29
CA THR A 90 8.74 4.23 2.07
C THR A 90 9.68 3.43 1.16
N PRO A 91 10.98 3.80 1.07
CA PRO A 91 11.92 3.01 0.28
C PRO A 91 12.13 1.64 0.93
N GLY A 92 12.02 0.59 0.14
CA GLY A 92 12.17 -0.77 0.62
C GLY A 92 11.60 -1.80 -0.36
N ARG A 93 11.71 -3.05 0.02
CA ARG A 93 11.26 -4.16 -0.82
C ARG A 93 9.77 -4.48 -0.68
N GLU A 94 9.11 -3.90 0.31
CA GLU A 94 7.73 -4.26 0.67
C GLU A 94 6.71 -3.20 0.23
N GLU A 95 7.16 -2.04 -0.30
CA GLU A 95 6.26 -0.97 -0.76
C GLU A 95 5.12 -0.64 0.21
N GLU A 96 5.46 -0.53 1.48
CA GLU A 96 4.49 -0.24 2.51
C GLU A 96 3.95 1.18 2.41
N TRP A 97 2.62 1.31 2.44
CA TRP A 97 2.01 2.58 2.79
C TRP A 97 1.73 2.68 4.29
N THR A 98 1.81 3.88 4.80
CA THR A 98 1.34 4.23 6.13
C THR A 98 0.45 5.45 6.01
N LEU A 99 -0.83 5.27 6.29
CA LEU A 99 -1.82 6.34 6.20
C LEU A 99 -1.78 7.23 7.44
N SER A 100 -2.09 8.50 7.25
CA SER A 100 -2.23 9.47 8.33
C SER A 100 -3.62 10.09 8.30
N VAL A 101 -4.02 10.72 9.39
CA VAL A 101 -5.34 11.35 9.54
C VAL A 101 -5.61 12.50 8.56
N VAL A 102 -4.58 13.01 7.88
CA VAL A 102 -4.71 14.08 6.88
C VAL A 102 -4.88 13.54 5.45
N HIS A 103 -4.68 12.24 5.22
CA HIS A 103 -4.99 11.66 3.93
C HIS A 103 -6.50 11.63 3.68
N SER A 104 -6.86 11.82 2.41
CA SER A 104 -8.24 11.81 1.91
C SER A 104 -8.52 10.56 1.06
N LEU A 105 -9.79 10.35 0.71
CA LEU A 105 -10.17 9.33 -0.28
C LEU A 105 -9.51 9.59 -1.64
N ALA A 106 -9.35 10.85 -2.04
CA ALA A 106 -8.70 11.20 -3.30
C ALA A 106 -7.22 10.79 -3.32
N ASP A 107 -6.52 10.88 -2.18
CA ASP A 107 -5.11 10.48 -2.11
C ASP A 107 -4.97 8.96 -2.29
N VAL A 108 -5.81 8.16 -1.64
CA VAL A 108 -5.77 6.70 -1.79
C VAL A 108 -6.26 6.25 -3.16
N ASP A 109 -7.24 6.93 -3.75
CA ASP A 109 -7.70 6.67 -5.12
C ASP A 109 -6.57 6.95 -6.12
N ARG A 110 -5.82 8.03 -5.94
CA ARG A 110 -4.67 8.36 -6.77
C ARG A 110 -3.60 7.27 -6.72
N TYR A 111 -3.33 6.70 -5.55
CA TYR A 111 -2.40 5.57 -5.45
C TYR A 111 -2.91 4.35 -6.25
N VAL A 112 -4.19 4.00 -6.12
CA VAL A 112 -4.78 2.87 -6.86
C VAL A 112 -4.73 3.10 -8.38
N GLU A 113 -4.98 4.34 -8.84
CA GLU A 113 -4.85 4.70 -10.27
C GLU A 113 -3.43 4.48 -10.78
N VAL A 114 -2.42 4.98 -10.06
CA VAL A 114 -1.01 4.81 -10.44
C VAL A 114 -0.61 3.34 -10.44
N PHE A 115 -1.09 2.57 -9.47
CA PHE A 115 -0.87 1.13 -9.46
C PHE A 115 -1.55 0.42 -10.64
N ALA A 116 -2.74 0.86 -11.04
CA ALA A 116 -3.42 0.32 -12.23
C ALA A 116 -2.66 0.66 -13.54
N GLU A 117 -2.08 1.86 -13.65
CA GLU A 117 -1.21 2.23 -14.77
C GLU A 117 -0.01 1.27 -14.87
N LEU A 118 0.70 1.05 -13.75
CA LEU A 118 1.82 0.10 -13.69
C LEU A 118 1.39 -1.32 -14.08
N ALA A 119 0.29 -1.80 -13.51
CA ALA A 119 -0.24 -3.13 -13.81
C ALA A 119 -0.55 -3.31 -15.29
N GLY A 120 -1.10 -2.27 -15.94
CA GLY A 120 -1.36 -2.27 -17.37
C GLY A 120 -0.08 -2.38 -18.21
N GLU A 121 0.98 -1.67 -17.85
CA GLU A 121 2.28 -1.75 -18.53
C GLU A 121 2.94 -3.12 -18.34
N LEU A 122 2.88 -3.69 -17.14
CA LEU A 122 3.42 -5.04 -16.86
C LEU A 122 2.69 -6.14 -17.62
N SER A 123 1.36 -6.01 -17.79
CA SER A 123 0.55 -7.01 -18.50
C SER A 123 0.69 -6.94 -20.02
N ALA A 124 1.19 -5.83 -20.56
CA ALA A 124 1.40 -5.64 -21.99
C ALA A 124 2.80 -6.12 -22.45
N SER A 125 3.67 -6.47 -21.52
CA SER A 125 5.05 -6.92 -21.77
C SER A 125 5.13 -8.43 -21.83
#